data_e83f830540f06c14dfae49cf7ffa0bf0
#
_entry.id   e83f830540f06c14dfae49cf7ffa0bf0
#
_cell.length_a   1.000
_cell.length_b   1.000
_cell.length_c   1.000
_cell.angle_alpha   90.00
_cell.angle_beta   90.00
_cell.angle_gamma   90.00
#
_symmetry.space_group_name_H-M   'P 1'
#
loop_
_entity.id
_entity.type
_entity.pdbx_description
1 polymer ?
#
loop_
_entity_poly.entity_id
_entity_poly.type
_entity_poly.pdbx_seq_one_letter_code
_entity_poly.pdbx_strand_id
1 'polypeptide(L)'
;MNIQNDIYHQIVNSMTFPLVIIDLQKKITIINISGEDFLRTSSKMLIGKDLCDFMPFSSPIINLIEKCINENSGFNEYGLDLSNPRIGNKKDINIQITPISDDKIMIIFIDNNFEKDFFSSSKDSSGKTMSLLGSMLAHEVKNPLAGIRGAAQLIEKKGFKDKKLTNLICTEVDRIRGLVENIEVFDNLPFSDLNSLNIHSVIRHTCDVLKNSQKIEFEIKEYFDPSIPEVIGNEDQLIQVFLNLMTNSCEAIQNNLLLKNENYKGSIEIYTSYKHSSIVKADFSGERKNLPIEVRIKDNGSGIPEQFQKNIFEPFVSSKKSSKSGLGLAMVAKIINDHNGIISFETNSEGTIFIINLASAG
;
A
#
# COMPACT_ATOMS: atom_id res chain seq x y z
N MET A 1 33.63 -25.98 -12.82
CA MET A 1 32.26 -25.95 -12.25
C MET A 1 31.91 -24.51 -11.97
N ASN A 2 30.86 -23.98 -12.62
CA ASN A 2 30.75 -22.59 -13.03
C ASN A 2 30.45 -21.61 -11.89
N ILE A 3 31.30 -20.61 -11.71
CA ILE A 3 31.12 -19.43 -10.86
C ILE A 3 29.76 -18.72 -11.14
N GLN A 4 29.29 -18.77 -12.39
CA GLN A 4 27.98 -18.23 -12.77
C GLN A 4 26.78 -18.96 -12.13
N ASN A 5 26.82 -20.28 -12.01
CA ASN A 5 25.75 -21.05 -11.37
C ASN A 5 25.65 -20.78 -9.86
N ASP A 6 26.77 -20.52 -9.20
CA ASP A 6 26.81 -20.18 -7.77
C ASP A 6 26.15 -18.83 -7.48
N ILE A 7 26.36 -17.83 -8.33
CA ILE A 7 25.77 -16.49 -8.20
C ILE A 7 24.25 -16.55 -8.41
N TYR A 8 23.76 -17.31 -9.39
CA TYR A 8 22.31 -17.46 -9.60
C TYR A 8 21.63 -18.15 -8.41
N HIS A 9 22.24 -19.17 -7.83
CA HIS A 9 21.74 -19.81 -6.62
C HIS A 9 21.73 -18.88 -5.42
N GLN A 10 22.75 -18.05 -5.25
CA GLN A 10 22.79 -17.05 -4.18
C GLN A 10 21.70 -15.99 -4.37
N ILE A 11 21.48 -15.50 -5.59
CA ILE A 11 20.42 -14.53 -5.89
C ILE A 11 19.05 -15.12 -5.56
N VAL A 12 18.75 -16.33 -6.04
CA VAL A 12 17.45 -16.99 -5.82
C VAL A 12 17.23 -17.28 -4.34
N ASN A 13 18.27 -17.67 -3.60
CA ASN A 13 18.17 -17.93 -2.16
C ASN A 13 18.12 -16.65 -1.30
N SER A 14 18.54 -15.50 -1.81
CA SER A 14 18.40 -14.22 -1.12
C SER A 14 17.00 -13.62 -1.26
N MET A 15 16.15 -14.18 -2.14
CA MET A 15 14.77 -13.74 -2.29
C MET A 15 13.93 -14.15 -1.07
N THR A 16 13.24 -13.19 -0.50
CA THR A 16 12.39 -13.39 0.69
C THR A 16 11.06 -14.08 0.38
N PHE A 17 10.62 -14.05 -0.90
CA PHE A 17 9.40 -14.72 -1.34
C PHE A 17 9.65 -16.20 -1.62
N PRO A 18 8.74 -17.10 -1.23
CA PRO A 18 8.74 -18.48 -1.65
C PRO A 18 8.71 -18.58 -3.17
N LEU A 19 9.76 -19.13 -3.75
CA LEU A 19 9.92 -19.29 -5.19
C LEU A 19 10.16 -20.75 -5.53
N VAL A 20 9.37 -21.26 -6.48
CA VAL A 20 9.49 -22.62 -7.02
C VAL A 20 9.55 -22.55 -8.53
N ILE A 21 10.50 -23.26 -9.14
CA ILE A 21 10.55 -23.46 -10.59
C ILE A 21 10.22 -24.90 -10.88
N ILE A 22 9.29 -25.11 -11.80
CA ILE A 22 8.84 -26.43 -12.25
C ILE A 22 9.15 -26.63 -13.74
N ASP A 23 9.23 -27.88 -14.16
CA ASP A 23 9.22 -28.25 -15.57
C ASP A 23 7.78 -28.40 -16.12
N LEU A 24 7.64 -28.71 -17.41
CA LEU A 24 6.33 -28.91 -18.06
C LEU A 24 5.57 -30.13 -17.52
N GLN A 25 6.24 -31.05 -16.82
CA GLN A 25 5.64 -32.18 -16.12
C GLN A 25 5.29 -31.85 -14.67
N LYS A 26 5.30 -30.55 -14.31
CA LYS A 26 5.01 -30.00 -12.97
C LYS A 26 6.00 -30.44 -11.87
N LYS A 27 7.15 -31.01 -12.24
CA LYS A 27 8.19 -31.41 -11.28
C LYS A 27 9.02 -30.22 -10.84
N ILE A 28 9.29 -30.12 -9.55
CA ILE A 28 10.10 -29.07 -8.95
C ILE A 28 11.56 -29.26 -9.40
N THR A 29 12.11 -28.24 -10.06
CA THR A 29 13.51 -28.23 -10.51
C THR A 29 14.40 -27.33 -9.65
N ILE A 30 13.86 -26.20 -9.17
CA ILE A 30 14.56 -25.26 -8.29
C ILE A 30 13.55 -24.78 -7.25
N ILE A 31 14.03 -24.60 -6.03
CA ILE A 31 13.29 -23.99 -4.91
C ILE A 31 14.27 -23.17 -4.06
N ASN A 32 13.86 -21.99 -3.61
CA ASN A 32 14.66 -21.18 -2.69
C ASN A 32 14.39 -21.54 -1.22
N ILE A 33 15.19 -20.99 -0.30
CA ILE A 33 15.05 -21.20 1.14
C ILE A 33 13.64 -20.84 1.64
N SER A 34 13.12 -19.69 1.21
CA SER A 34 11.74 -19.27 1.57
C SER A 34 10.67 -20.24 1.05
N GLY A 35 10.91 -20.88 -0.11
CA GLY A 35 10.05 -21.92 -0.66
C GLY A 35 10.10 -23.22 0.14
N GLU A 36 11.28 -23.61 0.64
CA GLU A 36 11.43 -24.76 1.57
C GLU A 36 10.64 -24.52 2.86
N ASP A 37 10.73 -23.32 3.42
CA ASP A 37 9.99 -22.91 4.62
C ASP A 37 8.49 -22.89 4.37
N PHE A 38 8.06 -22.38 3.21
CA PHE A 38 6.65 -22.33 2.81
C PHE A 38 6.05 -23.73 2.68
N LEU A 39 6.75 -24.66 2.02
CA LEU A 39 6.35 -26.05 1.84
C LEU A 39 6.70 -26.93 3.04
N ARG A 40 7.37 -26.40 4.07
CA ARG A 40 7.86 -27.11 5.27
C ARG A 40 8.63 -28.39 4.94
N THR A 41 9.39 -28.35 3.87
CA THR A 41 10.12 -29.52 3.37
C THR A 41 11.40 -29.06 2.68
N SER A 42 12.52 -29.74 2.92
CA SER A 42 13.81 -29.38 2.33
C SER A 42 13.88 -29.64 0.83
N SER A 43 14.69 -28.85 0.10
CA SER A 43 14.91 -28.97 -1.34
C SER A 43 15.31 -30.37 -1.79
N LYS A 44 16.12 -31.07 -0.96
CA LYS A 44 16.54 -32.45 -1.24
C LYS A 44 15.36 -33.43 -1.38
N MET A 45 14.26 -33.17 -0.69
CA MET A 45 13.04 -33.98 -0.72
C MET A 45 12.04 -33.50 -1.77
N LEU A 46 12.13 -32.24 -2.19
CA LEU A 46 11.20 -31.58 -3.10
C LEU A 46 11.62 -31.67 -4.56
N ILE A 47 12.91 -31.56 -4.86
CA ILE A 47 13.44 -31.60 -6.24
C ILE A 47 13.07 -32.95 -6.91
N GLY A 48 12.48 -32.85 -8.10
CA GLY A 48 12.00 -33.98 -8.89
C GLY A 48 10.62 -34.51 -8.50
N LYS A 49 10.00 -33.97 -7.43
CA LYS A 49 8.61 -34.30 -7.06
C LYS A 49 7.62 -33.40 -7.79
N ASP A 50 6.38 -33.91 -7.96
CA ASP A 50 5.29 -33.11 -8.51
C ASP A 50 4.86 -32.05 -7.48
N LEU A 51 4.80 -30.79 -7.90
CA LEU A 51 4.33 -29.70 -7.05
C LEU A 51 2.88 -29.94 -6.57
N CYS A 52 2.06 -30.58 -7.40
CA CYS A 52 0.66 -30.86 -7.08
C CYS A 52 0.51 -31.76 -5.83
N ASP A 53 1.50 -32.60 -5.51
CA ASP A 53 1.48 -33.45 -4.31
C ASP A 53 1.54 -32.62 -2.98
N PHE A 54 1.94 -31.37 -3.06
CA PHE A 54 2.08 -30.44 -1.94
C PHE A 54 0.93 -29.41 -1.87
N MET A 55 0.07 -29.35 -2.90
CA MET A 55 -1.05 -28.42 -2.97
C MET A 55 -2.38 -29.07 -2.59
N PRO A 56 -3.38 -28.32 -2.10
CA PRO A 56 -4.73 -28.84 -1.88
C PRO A 56 -5.34 -29.36 -3.17
N PHE A 57 -6.06 -30.47 -3.11
CA PHE A 57 -6.70 -31.10 -4.27
C PHE A 57 -7.71 -30.17 -4.97
N SER A 58 -8.32 -29.25 -4.23
CA SER A 58 -9.28 -28.27 -4.72
C SER A 58 -8.64 -26.93 -5.12
N SER A 59 -7.31 -26.83 -5.09
CA SER A 59 -6.63 -25.58 -5.37
C SER A 59 -6.67 -25.19 -6.84
N PRO A 60 -7.05 -23.96 -7.19
CA PRO A 60 -7.03 -23.47 -8.56
C PRO A 60 -5.63 -23.39 -9.17
N ILE A 61 -4.56 -23.51 -8.37
CA ILE A 61 -3.16 -23.45 -8.83
C ILE A 61 -2.85 -24.45 -9.93
N ILE A 62 -3.43 -25.66 -9.85
CA ILE A 62 -3.20 -26.73 -10.82
C ILE A 62 -3.72 -26.30 -12.20
N ASN A 63 -4.94 -25.75 -12.25
CA ASN A 63 -5.55 -25.25 -13.47
C ASN A 63 -4.78 -24.03 -14.03
N LEU A 64 -4.24 -23.18 -13.16
CA LEU A 64 -3.45 -22.02 -13.57
C LEU A 64 -2.11 -22.42 -14.17
N ILE A 65 -1.44 -23.43 -13.60
CA ILE A 65 -0.22 -24.00 -14.17
C ILE A 65 -0.50 -24.57 -15.54
N GLU A 66 -1.59 -25.34 -15.72
CA GLU A 66 -1.98 -25.90 -17.02
C GLU A 66 -2.29 -24.83 -18.05
N LYS A 67 -2.99 -23.76 -17.67
CA LYS A 67 -3.20 -22.60 -18.55
C LYS A 67 -1.89 -21.94 -18.95
N CYS A 68 -0.97 -21.73 -17.99
CA CYS A 68 0.34 -21.13 -18.25
C CYS A 68 1.13 -21.99 -19.26
N ILE A 69 1.09 -23.33 -19.12
CA ILE A 69 1.74 -24.24 -20.06
C ILE A 69 1.12 -24.12 -21.46
N ASN A 70 -0.21 -24.13 -21.56
CA ASN A 70 -0.93 -24.16 -22.84
C ASN A 70 -0.86 -22.82 -23.59
N GLU A 71 -0.93 -21.70 -22.86
CA GLU A 71 -1.00 -20.35 -23.44
C GLU A 71 0.35 -19.64 -23.49
N ASN A 72 1.39 -20.23 -22.88
CA ASN A 72 2.74 -19.65 -22.74
C ASN A 72 2.71 -18.19 -22.25
N SER A 73 1.82 -17.92 -21.30
CA SER A 73 1.59 -16.57 -20.73
C SER A 73 1.57 -16.61 -19.21
N GLY A 74 1.90 -15.48 -18.58
CA GLY A 74 1.91 -15.36 -17.13
C GLY A 74 0.52 -15.11 -16.56
N PHE A 75 0.23 -15.66 -15.37
CA PHE A 75 -1.01 -15.52 -14.64
C PHE A 75 -0.76 -15.07 -13.22
N ASN A 76 -1.66 -14.24 -12.70
CA ASN A 76 -1.70 -13.83 -11.30
C ASN A 76 -3.06 -14.19 -10.73
N GLU A 77 -3.08 -14.81 -9.56
CA GLU A 77 -4.30 -15.12 -8.82
C GLU A 77 -4.15 -14.65 -7.37
N TYR A 78 -5.23 -14.16 -6.78
CA TYR A 78 -5.22 -13.48 -5.50
C TYR A 78 -6.14 -14.17 -4.49
N GLY A 79 -5.74 -14.16 -3.21
CA GLY A 79 -6.60 -14.60 -2.11
C GLY A 79 -6.87 -16.09 -2.06
N LEU A 80 -5.92 -16.92 -2.49
CA LEU A 80 -6.06 -18.39 -2.51
C LEU A 80 -5.91 -19.00 -1.13
N ASP A 81 -6.73 -19.99 -0.80
CA ASP A 81 -6.54 -20.87 0.35
C ASP A 81 -5.76 -22.12 -0.09
N LEU A 82 -4.49 -22.18 0.32
CA LEU A 82 -3.59 -23.31 0.07
C LEU A 82 -3.41 -24.20 1.32
N SER A 83 -4.22 -23.99 2.36
CA SER A 83 -4.12 -24.73 3.61
C SER A 83 -4.27 -26.24 3.41
N ASN A 84 -3.32 -27.00 3.88
CA ASN A 84 -3.41 -28.46 3.95
C ASN A 84 -2.59 -28.99 5.15
N PRO A 85 -2.75 -30.27 5.54
CA PRO A 85 -2.03 -30.84 6.70
C PRO A 85 -0.50 -30.79 6.60
N ARG A 86 0.07 -30.74 5.38
CA ARG A 86 1.53 -30.73 5.17
C ARG A 86 2.13 -29.34 5.35
N ILE A 87 1.53 -28.34 4.70
CA ILE A 87 2.07 -26.96 4.71
C ILE A 87 1.44 -26.08 5.79
N GLY A 88 0.39 -26.56 6.46
CA GLY A 88 -0.30 -25.86 7.52
C GLY A 88 -1.36 -24.88 7.02
N ASN A 89 -1.72 -23.89 7.85
CA ASN A 89 -2.71 -22.87 7.51
C ASN A 89 -2.06 -21.80 6.61
N LYS A 90 -2.44 -21.80 5.34
CA LYS A 90 -1.95 -20.87 4.30
C LYS A 90 -3.14 -20.28 3.56
N LYS A 91 -3.83 -19.34 4.21
CA LYS A 91 -4.97 -18.60 3.66
C LYS A 91 -4.51 -17.28 3.10
N ASP A 92 -5.26 -16.76 2.12
CA ASP A 92 -5.04 -15.45 1.52
C ASP A 92 -3.66 -15.33 0.84
N ILE A 93 -3.29 -16.36 0.05
CA ILE A 93 -2.03 -16.41 -0.69
C ILE A 93 -2.26 -15.88 -2.10
N ASN A 94 -1.45 -14.91 -2.51
CA ASN A 94 -1.38 -14.48 -3.89
C ASN A 94 -0.32 -15.31 -4.63
N ILE A 95 -0.62 -15.70 -5.86
CA ILE A 95 0.29 -16.51 -6.67
C ILE A 95 0.57 -15.80 -7.99
N GLN A 96 1.85 -15.74 -8.34
CA GLN A 96 2.30 -15.31 -9.65
C GLN A 96 2.95 -16.51 -10.37
N ILE A 97 2.44 -16.85 -11.54
CA ILE A 97 2.95 -17.92 -12.40
C ILE A 97 3.47 -17.28 -13.68
N THR A 98 4.73 -17.54 -14.04
CA THR A 98 5.38 -16.92 -15.21
C THR A 98 6.25 -17.93 -15.94
N PRO A 99 6.09 -18.12 -17.26
CA PRO A 99 7.03 -18.91 -18.05
C PRO A 99 8.37 -18.18 -18.14
N ILE A 100 9.47 -18.85 -17.84
CA ILE A 100 10.84 -18.30 -17.92
C ILE A 100 11.64 -18.85 -19.10
N SER A 101 11.27 -20.01 -19.60
CA SER A 101 11.79 -20.62 -20.81
C SER A 101 10.74 -21.55 -21.40
N ASP A 102 11.01 -22.12 -22.58
CA ASP A 102 10.10 -23.05 -23.25
C ASP A 102 9.81 -24.32 -22.44
N ASP A 103 10.65 -24.64 -21.43
CA ASP A 103 10.56 -25.84 -20.62
C ASP A 103 10.39 -25.58 -19.11
N LYS A 104 10.35 -24.31 -18.66
CA LYS A 104 10.31 -23.96 -17.23
C LYS A 104 9.34 -22.85 -16.88
N ILE A 105 8.68 -23.03 -15.76
CA ILE A 105 7.71 -22.10 -15.19
C ILE A 105 8.14 -21.73 -13.77
N MET A 106 8.16 -20.45 -13.49
CA MET A 106 8.40 -19.90 -12.17
C MET A 106 7.08 -19.62 -11.47
N ILE A 107 6.98 -20.00 -10.21
CA ILE A 107 5.85 -19.76 -9.34
C ILE A 107 6.35 -19.05 -8.10
N ILE A 108 5.75 -17.89 -7.79
CA ILE A 108 6.02 -17.12 -6.58
C ILE A 108 4.76 -17.13 -5.74
N PHE A 109 4.91 -17.41 -4.44
CA PHE A 109 3.82 -17.35 -3.46
C PHE A 109 4.03 -16.11 -2.60
N ILE A 110 2.98 -15.31 -2.44
CA ILE A 110 2.97 -14.09 -1.63
C ILE A 110 1.88 -14.27 -0.56
N ASP A 111 2.29 -14.42 0.69
CA ASP A 111 1.38 -14.61 1.82
C ASP A 111 0.90 -13.24 2.34
N ASN A 112 -0.37 -12.90 2.10
CA ASN A 112 -0.95 -11.65 2.58
C ASN A 112 -1.10 -11.61 4.11
N ASN A 113 -1.08 -12.76 4.80
CA ASN A 113 -1.09 -12.79 6.25
C ASN A 113 0.29 -12.44 6.84
N PHE A 114 1.36 -12.58 6.07
CA PHE A 114 2.68 -12.11 6.47
C PHE A 114 2.71 -10.59 6.69
N GLU A 115 1.86 -9.85 5.97
CA GLU A 115 1.69 -8.40 6.15
C GLU A 115 0.98 -8.06 7.47
N LYS A 116 0.00 -8.87 7.91
CA LYS A 116 -0.75 -8.64 9.16
C LYS A 116 0.10 -8.85 10.42
N ASP A 117 0.93 -9.88 10.43
CA ASP A 117 1.86 -10.15 11.55
C ASP A 117 3.02 -9.13 11.58
N PHE A 118 3.27 -8.46 10.47
CA PHE A 118 4.35 -7.51 10.29
C PHE A 118 4.06 -6.14 10.92
N PHE A 119 2.83 -5.67 10.83
CA PHE A 119 2.40 -4.42 11.48
C PHE A 119 2.16 -4.58 12.98
N SER A 120 2.02 -5.82 13.48
CA SER A 120 1.77 -6.10 14.91
C SER A 120 3.03 -6.25 15.75
N SER A 121 4.23 -6.41 15.17
CA SER A 121 5.49 -6.64 15.90
C SER A 121 6.55 -5.56 15.63
N SER A 122 6.27 -4.35 16.08
CA SER A 122 7.03 -3.13 15.79
C SER A 122 8.27 -2.91 16.66
N LYS A 123 9.05 -3.92 17.04
CA LYS A 123 10.31 -3.66 17.76
C LYS A 123 11.62 -4.07 17.07
N ASP A 124 11.58 -4.90 15.99
CA ASP A 124 12.82 -5.39 15.35
C ASP A 124 12.81 -5.45 13.79
N SER A 125 11.96 -4.67 13.11
CA SER A 125 11.58 -4.97 11.71
C SER A 125 11.97 -3.95 10.64
N SER A 126 12.83 -2.97 10.92
CA SER A 126 13.23 -1.94 9.93
C SER A 126 13.79 -2.51 8.61
N GLY A 127 14.51 -3.63 8.66
CA GLY A 127 15.11 -4.24 7.48
C GLY A 127 14.15 -5.03 6.58
N LYS A 128 13.10 -5.62 7.15
CA LYS A 128 12.12 -6.43 6.39
C LYS A 128 11.08 -5.56 5.69
N THR A 129 10.62 -4.48 6.34
CA THR A 129 9.73 -3.47 5.76
C THR A 129 10.37 -2.83 4.53
N MET A 130 11.67 -2.55 4.60
CA MET A 130 12.45 -1.98 3.52
C MET A 130 12.53 -2.89 2.29
N SER A 131 12.65 -4.20 2.48
CA SER A 131 12.70 -5.18 1.39
C SER A 131 11.35 -5.33 0.66
N LEU A 132 10.24 -5.32 1.39
CA LEU A 132 8.88 -5.37 0.82
C LEU A 132 8.53 -4.08 0.07
N LEU A 133 8.80 -2.93 0.68
CA LEU A 133 8.66 -1.64 0.02
C LEU A 133 9.50 -1.60 -1.26
N GLY A 134 10.75 -2.10 -1.24
CA GLY A 134 11.62 -2.17 -2.41
C GLY A 134 11.04 -2.99 -3.57
N SER A 135 10.41 -4.13 -3.30
CA SER A 135 9.82 -4.98 -4.35
C SER A 135 8.54 -4.39 -4.94
N MET A 136 7.67 -3.84 -4.10
CA MET A 136 6.44 -3.16 -4.53
C MET A 136 6.76 -1.88 -5.31
N LEU A 137 7.76 -1.12 -4.86
CA LEU A 137 8.29 0.05 -5.55
C LEU A 137 8.86 -0.28 -6.93
N ALA A 138 9.62 -1.37 -7.03
CA ALA A 138 10.14 -1.83 -8.33
C ALA A 138 8.98 -2.09 -9.32
N HIS A 139 7.86 -2.63 -8.86
CA HIS A 139 6.67 -2.83 -9.67
C HIS A 139 5.98 -1.51 -10.04
N GLU A 140 5.77 -0.62 -9.08
CA GLU A 140 5.11 0.68 -9.29
C GLU A 140 5.95 1.65 -10.15
N VAL A 141 7.28 1.55 -10.12
CA VAL A 141 8.19 2.30 -11.00
C VAL A 141 8.29 1.65 -12.39
N LYS A 142 8.27 0.32 -12.49
CA LYS A 142 8.36 -0.40 -13.75
C LYS A 142 7.17 -0.13 -14.68
N ASN A 143 5.97 0.05 -14.12
CA ASN A 143 4.75 0.33 -14.88
C ASN A 143 4.84 1.66 -15.66
N PRO A 144 5.10 2.83 -15.03
CA PRO A 144 5.27 4.10 -15.75
C PRO A 144 6.46 4.08 -16.70
N LEU A 145 7.57 3.40 -16.36
CA LEU A 145 8.70 3.23 -17.28
C LEU A 145 8.31 2.47 -18.54
N ALA A 146 7.45 1.46 -18.44
CA ALA A 146 6.92 0.75 -19.61
C ALA A 146 6.04 1.67 -20.46
N GLY A 147 5.22 2.53 -19.85
CA GLY A 147 4.42 3.56 -20.53
C GLY A 147 5.29 4.57 -21.29
N ILE A 148 6.32 5.12 -20.61
CA ILE A 148 7.30 6.03 -21.20
C ILE A 148 7.99 5.37 -22.40
N ARG A 149 8.48 4.14 -22.22
CA ARG A 149 9.16 3.39 -23.29
C ARG A 149 8.25 3.14 -24.49
N GLY A 150 6.98 2.74 -24.23
CA GLY A 150 5.98 2.52 -25.28
C GLY A 150 5.66 3.80 -26.06
N ALA A 151 5.47 4.93 -25.36
CA ALA A 151 5.24 6.22 -25.97
C ALA A 151 6.44 6.69 -26.80
N ALA A 152 7.64 6.56 -26.29
CA ALA A 152 8.88 6.89 -27.02
C ALA A 152 9.04 6.05 -28.30
N GLN A 153 8.81 4.73 -28.24
CA GLN A 153 8.84 3.86 -29.41
C GLN A 153 7.80 4.22 -30.47
N LEU A 154 6.61 4.67 -30.04
CA LEU A 154 5.58 5.14 -30.99
C LEU A 154 5.94 6.46 -31.64
N ILE A 155 6.58 7.38 -30.90
CA ILE A 155 7.10 8.64 -31.46
C ILE A 155 8.18 8.36 -32.49
N GLU A 156 9.10 7.43 -32.20
CA GLU A 156 10.15 7.01 -33.12
C GLU A 156 9.60 6.46 -34.45
N LYS A 157 8.53 5.64 -34.36
CA LYS A 157 7.90 5.02 -35.54
C LYS A 157 7.02 5.98 -36.34
N LYS A 158 6.33 6.94 -35.69
CA LYS A 158 5.29 7.80 -36.31
C LYS A 158 5.74 9.24 -36.57
N GLY A 159 6.90 9.65 -36.07
CA GLY A 159 7.39 11.03 -36.13
C GLY A 159 6.83 11.96 -35.05
N PHE A 160 7.53 13.08 -34.82
CA PHE A 160 7.46 13.98 -33.65
C PHE A 160 6.16 14.81 -33.46
N LYS A 161 5.04 14.50 -34.09
CA LYS A 161 3.86 15.40 -34.07
C LYS A 161 2.75 15.03 -33.11
N ASP A 162 2.89 13.98 -32.29
CA ASP A 162 1.81 13.57 -31.39
C ASP A 162 2.02 14.11 -29.96
N LYS A 163 1.40 15.28 -29.69
CA LYS A 163 1.40 15.88 -28.33
C LYS A 163 0.84 14.97 -27.24
N LYS A 164 0.01 13.99 -27.59
CA LYS A 164 -0.56 13.05 -26.61
C LYS A 164 0.49 12.10 -26.05
N LEU A 165 1.41 11.64 -26.91
CA LEU A 165 2.49 10.74 -26.48
C LEU A 165 3.53 11.46 -25.64
N THR A 166 3.88 12.71 -25.98
CA THR A 166 4.78 13.52 -25.15
C THR A 166 4.15 13.88 -23.82
N ASN A 167 2.87 14.23 -23.77
CA ASN A 167 2.15 14.45 -22.52
C ASN A 167 2.09 13.18 -21.66
N LEU A 168 1.89 12.01 -22.26
CA LEU A 168 1.93 10.74 -21.53
C LEU A 168 3.30 10.51 -20.88
N ILE A 169 4.39 10.76 -21.60
CA ILE A 169 5.75 10.64 -21.03
C ILE A 169 5.91 11.58 -19.82
N CYS A 170 5.52 12.86 -19.96
CA CYS A 170 5.60 13.83 -18.87
C CYS A 170 4.78 13.37 -17.66
N THR A 171 3.54 12.93 -17.87
CA THR A 171 2.65 12.44 -16.80
C THR A 171 3.25 11.25 -16.07
N GLU A 172 3.84 10.27 -16.79
CA GLU A 172 4.45 9.11 -16.17
C GLU A 172 5.76 9.44 -15.45
N VAL A 173 6.53 10.42 -15.92
CA VAL A 173 7.72 10.95 -15.22
C VAL A 173 7.31 11.63 -13.91
N ASP A 174 6.28 12.50 -13.95
CA ASP A 174 5.75 13.16 -12.76
C ASP A 174 5.21 12.15 -11.75
N ARG A 175 4.63 11.04 -12.22
CA ARG A 175 4.20 9.93 -11.37
C ARG A 175 5.37 9.25 -10.68
N ILE A 176 6.46 8.94 -11.41
CA ILE A 176 7.67 8.37 -10.80
C ILE A 176 8.25 9.32 -9.76
N ARG A 177 8.32 10.62 -10.08
CA ARG A 177 8.80 11.64 -9.15
C ARG A 177 7.99 11.64 -7.85
N GLY A 178 6.67 11.65 -7.94
CA GLY A 178 5.80 11.58 -6.76
C GLY A 178 5.96 10.28 -5.95
N LEU A 179 6.26 9.14 -6.61
CA LEU A 179 6.60 7.89 -5.92
C LEU A 179 7.89 8.05 -5.13
N VAL A 180 8.95 8.58 -5.73
CA VAL A 180 10.26 8.78 -5.08
C VAL A 180 10.15 9.75 -3.92
N GLU A 181 9.49 10.91 -4.09
CA GLU A 181 9.28 11.90 -3.03
C GLU A 181 8.53 11.30 -1.83
N ASN A 182 7.50 10.49 -2.08
CA ASN A 182 6.76 9.81 -1.01
C ASN A 182 7.61 8.77 -0.26
N ILE A 183 8.57 8.11 -0.95
CA ILE A 183 9.49 7.16 -0.33
C ILE A 183 10.52 7.87 0.53
N GLU A 184 11.12 8.95 0.03
CA GLU A 184 12.08 9.74 0.80
C GLU A 184 11.47 10.24 2.11
N VAL A 185 10.21 10.66 2.08
CA VAL A 185 9.46 11.03 3.30
C VAL A 185 9.20 9.82 4.18
N PHE A 186 8.93 8.63 3.60
CA PHE A 186 8.68 7.42 4.38
C PHE A 186 9.93 6.87 5.07
N ASP A 187 11.11 7.01 4.43
CA ASP A 187 12.39 6.49 4.90
C ASP A 187 13.16 7.49 5.78
N ASN A 188 13.09 8.76 5.41
CA ASN A 188 13.81 9.87 6.04
C ASN A 188 12.95 10.65 7.05
N LEU A 189 11.89 10.04 7.63
CA LEU A 189 11.30 10.65 8.83
C LEU A 189 12.33 10.52 9.96
N PRO A 190 13.23 11.52 10.15
CA PRO A 190 14.06 11.49 11.34
C PRO A 190 13.10 11.41 12.52
N PHE A 191 13.52 10.79 13.60
CA PHE A 191 12.94 11.06 14.92
C PHE A 191 13.22 12.55 15.19
N SER A 192 12.43 13.40 14.52
CA SER A 192 12.52 14.84 14.66
C SER A 192 12.01 15.19 16.04
N ASP A 193 12.66 16.15 16.65
CA ASP A 193 12.29 16.64 17.97
C ASP A 193 10.77 16.92 18.01
N LEU A 194 10.07 16.14 18.82
CA LEU A 194 8.66 16.37 19.07
C LEU A 194 8.55 17.59 19.98
N ASN A 195 7.83 18.59 19.53
CA ASN A 195 7.61 19.84 20.27
C ASN A 195 6.13 19.97 20.69
N SER A 196 5.90 20.80 21.69
CA SER A 196 4.56 21.24 22.02
C SER A 196 4.06 22.21 20.94
N LEU A 197 2.90 21.91 20.34
CA LEU A 197 2.33 22.70 19.24
C LEU A 197 0.80 22.81 19.31
N ASN A 198 0.29 23.90 18.77
CA ASN A 198 -1.14 24.13 18.67
C ASN A 198 -1.69 23.45 17.41
N ILE A 199 -2.51 22.41 17.58
CA ILE A 199 -3.07 21.64 16.48
C ILE A 199 -3.94 22.49 15.54
N HIS A 200 -4.60 23.54 16.06
CA HIS A 200 -5.45 24.41 15.24
C HIS A 200 -4.61 25.24 14.25
N SER A 201 -3.39 25.69 14.65
CA SER A 201 -2.50 26.41 13.75
C SER A 201 -2.03 25.52 12.60
N VAL A 202 -1.68 24.27 12.89
CA VAL A 202 -1.28 23.26 11.90
C VAL A 202 -2.40 23.02 10.89
N ILE A 203 -3.62 22.80 11.38
CA ILE A 203 -4.79 22.55 10.53
C ILE A 203 -5.09 23.77 9.65
N ARG A 204 -5.10 24.99 10.19
CA ARG A 204 -5.33 26.22 9.42
C ARG A 204 -4.28 26.43 8.35
N HIS A 205 -3.01 26.27 8.71
CA HIS A 205 -1.93 26.35 7.74
C HIS A 205 -2.14 25.35 6.57
N THR A 206 -2.54 24.12 6.90
CA THR A 206 -2.85 23.10 5.90
C THR A 206 -4.03 23.51 5.01
N CYS A 207 -5.10 24.08 5.59
CA CYS A 207 -6.24 24.59 4.83
C CYS A 207 -5.82 25.70 3.86
N ASP A 208 -4.94 26.60 4.28
CA ASP A 208 -4.45 27.70 3.43
C ASP A 208 -3.58 27.16 2.27
N VAL A 209 -2.68 26.21 2.55
CA VAL A 209 -1.89 25.53 1.51
C VAL A 209 -2.80 24.86 0.49
N LEU A 210 -3.83 24.15 0.95
CA LEU A 210 -4.77 23.44 0.08
C LEU A 210 -5.58 24.41 -0.78
N LYS A 211 -6.11 25.51 -0.22
CA LYS A 211 -6.85 26.55 -0.93
C LYS A 211 -6.00 27.22 -2.01
N ASN A 212 -4.71 27.41 -1.75
CA ASN A 212 -3.80 28.04 -2.71
C ASN A 212 -3.34 27.09 -3.83
N SER A 213 -3.28 25.79 -3.57
CA SER A 213 -2.77 24.78 -4.51
C SER A 213 -3.83 24.24 -5.46
N GLN A 214 -5.10 24.32 -5.11
CA GLN A 214 -6.21 23.79 -5.89
C GLN A 214 -7.30 24.85 -6.06
N LYS A 215 -7.96 24.88 -7.23
CA LYS A 215 -9.22 25.62 -7.41
C LYS A 215 -10.32 24.83 -6.68
N ILE A 216 -10.49 25.11 -5.41
CA ILE A 216 -11.48 24.44 -4.58
C ILE A 216 -12.84 25.09 -4.81
N GLU A 217 -13.80 24.35 -5.37
CA GLU A 217 -15.18 24.77 -5.60
C GLU A 217 -16.13 24.32 -4.49
N PHE A 218 -15.60 23.98 -3.28
CA PHE A 218 -16.37 23.50 -2.14
C PHE A 218 -15.95 24.18 -0.82
N GLU A 219 -16.78 24.05 0.19
CA GLU A 219 -16.63 24.74 1.47
C GLU A 219 -15.81 23.92 2.45
N ILE A 220 -14.84 24.55 3.15
CA ILE A 220 -14.14 23.99 4.30
C ILE A 220 -14.68 24.69 5.56
N LYS A 221 -15.27 23.91 6.47
CA LYS A 221 -15.84 24.39 7.75
C LYS A 221 -14.99 23.92 8.92
N GLU A 222 -14.66 24.85 9.80
CA GLU A 222 -13.87 24.61 11.00
C GLU A 222 -14.75 24.70 12.25
N TYR A 223 -14.76 23.64 13.05
CA TYR A 223 -15.47 23.54 14.33
C TYR A 223 -14.47 23.18 15.41
N PHE A 224 -13.72 24.18 15.87
CA PHE A 224 -12.62 24.00 16.79
C PHE A 224 -13.04 24.23 18.23
N ASP A 225 -12.71 23.28 19.11
CA ASP A 225 -12.82 23.45 20.55
C ASP A 225 -11.65 24.29 21.08
N PRO A 226 -11.88 25.53 21.56
CA PRO A 226 -10.81 26.40 22.00
C PRO A 226 -10.11 25.94 23.30
N SER A 227 -10.65 24.95 23.99
CA SER A 227 -10.12 24.44 25.26
C SER A 227 -9.04 23.36 25.08
N ILE A 228 -8.75 22.95 23.85
CA ILE A 228 -7.79 21.89 23.57
C ILE A 228 -6.38 22.34 23.97
N PRO A 229 -5.66 21.55 24.80
CA PRO A 229 -4.26 21.81 25.10
C PRO A 229 -3.38 21.55 23.87
N GLU A 230 -2.14 21.99 23.94
CA GLU A 230 -1.14 21.67 22.93
C GLU A 230 -0.90 20.17 22.80
N VAL A 231 -0.56 19.72 21.61
CA VAL A 231 -0.18 18.34 21.31
C VAL A 231 1.34 18.22 21.23
N ILE A 232 1.87 17.05 21.56
CA ILE A 232 3.26 16.73 21.30
C ILE A 232 3.39 16.21 19.88
N GLY A 233 4.15 16.91 19.04
CA GLY A 233 4.30 16.50 17.66
C GLY A 233 5.37 17.27 16.89
N ASN A 234 5.56 16.84 15.64
CA ASN A 234 6.34 17.56 14.64
C ASN A 234 5.38 18.27 13.68
N GLU A 235 5.55 19.58 13.52
CA GLU A 235 4.64 20.42 12.75
C GLU A 235 4.58 20.00 11.27
N ASP A 236 5.73 19.80 10.63
CA ASP A 236 5.81 19.44 9.21
C ASP A 236 5.17 18.07 8.93
N GLN A 237 5.38 17.11 9.82
CA GLN A 237 4.78 15.79 9.72
C GLN A 237 3.26 15.83 9.88
N LEU A 238 2.74 16.61 10.83
CA LEU A 238 1.30 16.77 11.02
C LEU A 238 0.65 17.56 9.87
N ILE A 239 1.32 18.56 9.30
CA ILE A 239 0.90 19.22 8.06
C ILE A 239 0.75 18.19 6.94
N GLN A 240 1.74 17.30 6.79
CA GLN A 240 1.68 16.24 5.78
C GLN A 240 0.51 15.26 6.01
N VAL A 241 0.22 14.90 7.26
CA VAL A 241 -0.96 14.09 7.62
C VAL A 241 -2.24 14.76 7.14
N PHE A 242 -2.45 16.03 7.53
CA PHE A 242 -3.68 16.75 7.18
C PHE A 242 -3.79 17.02 5.69
N LEU A 243 -2.70 17.35 5.00
CA LEU A 243 -2.67 17.50 3.54
C LEU A 243 -3.10 16.21 2.84
N ASN A 244 -2.59 15.06 3.26
CA ASN A 244 -2.95 13.77 2.66
C ASN A 244 -4.45 13.47 2.86
N LEU A 245 -4.97 13.65 4.07
CA LEU A 245 -6.38 13.38 4.36
C LEU A 245 -7.30 14.35 3.60
N MET A 246 -7.03 15.65 3.66
CA MET A 246 -7.85 16.65 2.98
C MET A 246 -7.78 16.53 1.46
N THR A 247 -6.62 16.18 0.89
CA THR A 247 -6.50 15.92 -0.55
C THR A 247 -7.33 14.71 -0.97
N ASN A 248 -7.36 13.64 -0.16
CA ASN A 248 -8.21 12.48 -0.40
C ASN A 248 -9.70 12.85 -0.36
N SER A 249 -10.09 13.70 0.61
CA SER A 249 -11.45 14.24 0.70
C SER A 249 -11.84 15.08 -0.53
N CYS A 250 -10.93 15.95 -1.00
CA CYS A 250 -11.14 16.73 -2.22
C CYS A 250 -11.42 15.83 -3.43
N GLU A 251 -10.64 14.76 -3.59
CA GLU A 251 -10.82 13.83 -4.69
C GLU A 251 -12.11 13.02 -4.60
N ALA A 252 -12.51 12.61 -3.38
CA ALA A 252 -13.77 11.93 -3.17
C ALA A 252 -14.97 12.82 -3.50
N ILE A 253 -14.89 14.11 -3.16
CA ILE A 253 -15.88 15.13 -3.50
C ILE A 253 -15.92 15.36 -5.01
N GLN A 254 -14.78 15.54 -5.68
CA GLN A 254 -14.71 15.74 -7.13
C GLN A 254 -15.33 14.57 -7.90
N ASN A 255 -15.12 13.34 -7.45
CA ASN A 255 -15.75 12.16 -8.06
C ASN A 255 -17.28 12.23 -7.95
N ASN A 256 -17.81 12.71 -6.84
CA ASN A 256 -19.26 12.89 -6.65
C ASN A 256 -19.82 14.04 -7.50
N LEU A 257 -19.08 15.15 -7.66
CA LEU A 257 -19.47 16.25 -8.54
C LEU A 257 -19.65 15.81 -9.99
N LEU A 258 -18.83 14.85 -10.44
CA LEU A 258 -18.92 14.27 -11.78
C LEU A 258 -20.12 13.31 -11.96
N LEU A 259 -20.64 12.75 -10.88
CA LEU A 259 -21.68 11.70 -10.88
C LEU A 259 -23.05 12.19 -10.43
N LYS A 260 -23.15 13.29 -9.65
CA LYS A 260 -24.39 13.79 -9.05
C LYS A 260 -24.84 15.10 -9.68
N ASN A 261 -26.15 15.36 -9.62
CA ASN A 261 -26.86 16.52 -10.19
C ASN A 261 -26.36 17.87 -9.67
N GLU A 262 -26.72 18.94 -10.38
CA GLU A 262 -26.38 20.37 -10.18
C GLU A 262 -26.55 20.92 -8.74
N ASN A 263 -27.23 20.21 -7.84
CA ASN A 263 -27.48 20.64 -6.44
C ASN A 263 -26.48 20.09 -5.42
N TYR A 264 -25.50 19.25 -5.82
CA TYR A 264 -24.50 18.72 -4.90
C TYR A 264 -23.44 19.79 -4.59
N LYS A 265 -23.33 20.15 -3.31
CA LYS A 265 -22.28 21.05 -2.79
C LYS A 265 -21.28 20.21 -2.01
N GLY A 266 -20.05 20.13 -2.48
CA GLY A 266 -18.96 19.50 -1.74
C GLY A 266 -18.64 20.26 -0.47
N SER A 267 -18.35 19.54 0.62
CA SER A 267 -17.90 20.13 1.88
C SER A 267 -16.92 19.24 2.61
N ILE A 268 -15.95 19.88 3.26
CA ILE A 268 -15.07 19.29 4.26
C ILE A 268 -15.34 19.98 5.59
N GLU A 269 -15.64 19.21 6.60
CA GLU A 269 -15.88 19.69 7.97
C GLU A 269 -14.78 19.16 8.89
N ILE A 270 -14.13 20.05 9.65
CA ILE A 270 -13.03 19.70 10.54
C ILE A 270 -13.47 20.01 11.97
N TYR A 271 -13.47 18.99 12.80
CA TYR A 271 -13.85 19.08 14.21
C TYR A 271 -12.64 18.80 15.08
N THR A 272 -12.50 19.53 16.16
CA THR A 272 -11.57 19.20 17.24
C THR A 272 -12.33 19.09 18.54
N SER A 273 -11.98 18.16 19.42
CA SER A 273 -12.61 18.00 20.72
C SER A 273 -11.63 17.42 21.75
N TYR A 274 -11.84 17.77 23.03
CA TYR A 274 -11.13 17.21 24.16
C TYR A 274 -11.99 16.19 24.90
N LYS A 275 -11.47 14.96 25.04
CA LYS A 275 -12.19 13.85 25.71
C LYS A 275 -11.45 13.44 26.97
N HIS A 276 -11.97 13.83 28.15
CA HIS A 276 -11.36 13.60 29.46
C HIS A 276 -11.06 12.13 29.83
N SER A 277 -11.56 11.16 29.10
CA SER A 277 -11.42 9.73 29.45
C SER A 277 -11.31 8.85 28.21
N SER A 278 -10.66 9.34 27.13
CA SER A 278 -10.51 8.54 25.92
C SER A 278 -9.36 7.54 26.09
N ILE A 279 -9.66 6.44 26.78
CA ILE A 279 -8.84 5.24 26.70
C ILE A 279 -9.20 4.57 25.37
N VAL A 280 -8.44 4.89 24.34
CA VAL A 280 -8.58 4.24 23.03
C VAL A 280 -7.80 2.93 23.07
N LYS A 281 -8.45 1.82 22.73
CA LYS A 281 -7.74 0.56 22.50
C LYS A 281 -6.99 0.69 21.20
N ALA A 282 -5.68 0.52 21.23
CA ALA A 282 -4.93 0.30 20.00
C ALA A 282 -5.36 -1.07 19.46
N ASP A 283 -5.98 -1.09 18.27
CA ASP A 283 -6.63 -2.28 17.69
C ASP A 283 -5.71 -3.50 17.56
N PHE A 284 -4.39 -3.30 17.56
CA PHE A 284 -3.41 -4.38 17.31
C PHE A 284 -2.56 -4.78 18.50
N SER A 285 -2.41 -3.95 19.55
CA SER A 285 -1.57 -4.26 20.70
C SER A 285 -2.33 -4.54 21.99
N GLY A 286 -3.62 -4.20 22.03
CA GLY A 286 -4.42 -4.27 23.25
C GLY A 286 -4.01 -3.25 24.33
N GLU A 287 -3.01 -2.42 24.06
CA GLU A 287 -2.57 -1.36 24.96
C GLU A 287 -3.60 -0.24 25.03
N ARG A 288 -3.87 0.22 26.24
CA ARG A 288 -4.76 1.35 26.48
C ARG A 288 -3.94 2.63 26.51
N LYS A 289 -4.14 3.51 25.52
CA LYS A 289 -3.50 4.81 25.45
C LYS A 289 -4.48 5.90 25.86
N ASN A 290 -4.01 6.86 26.67
CA ASN A 290 -4.79 8.06 26.98
C ASN A 290 -4.51 9.09 25.88
N LEU A 291 -5.46 9.28 24.95
CA LEU A 291 -5.36 10.17 23.80
C LEU A 291 -6.56 11.14 23.81
N PRO A 292 -6.50 12.18 24.64
CA PRO A 292 -7.67 13.03 24.89
C PRO A 292 -8.01 13.97 23.74
N ILE A 293 -7.08 14.25 22.83
CA ILE A 293 -7.29 15.18 21.73
C ILE A 293 -7.76 14.41 20.51
N GLU A 294 -8.99 14.72 20.05
CA GLU A 294 -9.58 14.13 18.86
C GLU A 294 -9.71 15.17 17.77
N VAL A 295 -9.21 14.84 16.57
CA VAL A 295 -9.42 15.61 15.34
C VAL A 295 -10.21 14.74 14.37
N ARG A 296 -11.34 15.27 13.86
CA ARG A 296 -12.15 14.61 12.85
C ARG A 296 -12.15 15.42 11.57
N ILE A 297 -11.90 14.76 10.45
CA ILE A 297 -12.03 15.32 9.11
C ILE A 297 -13.13 14.55 8.40
N LYS A 298 -14.24 15.24 8.15
CA LYS A 298 -15.43 14.68 7.51
C LYS A 298 -15.59 15.28 6.13
N ASP A 299 -15.72 14.44 5.13
CA ASP A 299 -16.13 14.83 3.78
C ASP A 299 -17.52 14.25 3.44
N ASN A 300 -18.16 14.85 2.47
CA ASN A 300 -19.40 14.35 1.88
C ASN A 300 -19.15 13.71 0.49
N GLY A 301 -17.96 13.16 0.28
CA GLY A 301 -17.55 12.50 -0.95
C GLY A 301 -18.22 11.14 -1.21
N SER A 302 -17.63 10.35 -2.08
CA SER A 302 -18.18 9.05 -2.52
C SER A 302 -18.03 7.93 -1.50
N GLY A 303 -17.38 8.18 -0.36
CA GLY A 303 -17.01 7.14 0.59
C GLY A 303 -15.91 6.20 0.09
N ILE A 304 -15.59 5.19 0.90
CA ILE A 304 -14.57 4.18 0.61
C ILE A 304 -15.26 2.86 0.29
N PRO A 305 -15.04 2.25 -0.91
CA PRO A 305 -15.62 0.96 -1.27
C PRO A 305 -15.22 -0.15 -0.28
N GLU A 306 -16.17 -1.04 0.05
CA GLU A 306 -15.99 -2.11 1.05
C GLU A 306 -14.72 -2.95 0.85
N GLN A 307 -14.38 -3.25 -0.39
CA GLN A 307 -13.22 -4.06 -0.73
C GLN A 307 -11.88 -3.45 -0.28
N PHE A 308 -11.81 -2.11 -0.08
CA PHE A 308 -10.61 -1.42 0.36
C PHE A 308 -10.60 -1.09 1.85
N GLN A 309 -11.77 -1.12 2.53
CA GLN A 309 -11.90 -0.66 3.92
C GLN A 309 -11.00 -1.41 4.91
N LYS A 310 -10.76 -2.70 4.65
CA LYS A 310 -9.92 -3.51 5.55
C LYS A 310 -8.45 -3.11 5.51
N ASN A 311 -7.98 -2.58 4.37
CA ASN A 311 -6.57 -2.41 4.08
C ASN A 311 -6.20 -0.99 3.63
N ILE A 312 -7.05 0.02 3.92
CA ILE A 312 -6.83 1.39 3.39
C ILE A 312 -5.55 2.06 3.89
N PHE A 313 -5.03 1.62 5.03
CA PHE A 313 -3.79 2.11 5.61
C PHE A 313 -2.56 1.30 5.17
N GLU A 314 -2.75 0.26 4.38
CA GLU A 314 -1.64 -0.49 3.80
C GLU A 314 -1.03 0.27 2.61
N PRO A 315 0.29 0.19 2.41
CA PRO A 315 0.94 0.80 1.27
C PRO A 315 0.37 0.27 -0.06
N PHE A 316 0.27 1.16 -1.06
CA PHE A 316 -0.18 0.85 -2.43
C PHE A 316 -1.65 0.44 -2.58
N VAL A 317 -2.45 0.49 -1.53
CA VAL A 317 -3.90 0.32 -1.61
C VAL A 317 -4.53 1.58 -2.16
N SER A 318 -5.13 1.50 -3.36
CA SER A 318 -5.81 2.61 -4.02
C SER A 318 -6.97 2.11 -4.85
N SER A 319 -8.10 2.80 -4.79
CA SER A 319 -9.26 2.54 -5.66
C SER A 319 -9.07 3.04 -7.10
N LYS A 320 -8.02 3.82 -7.37
CA LYS A 320 -7.77 4.49 -8.65
C LYS A 320 -6.62 3.84 -9.41
N LYS A 321 -6.90 3.34 -10.60
CA LYS A 321 -5.90 2.72 -11.50
C LYS A 321 -4.89 3.70 -12.12
N SER A 322 -4.98 5.02 -11.92
CA SER A 322 -4.31 5.93 -12.85
C SER A 322 -3.47 7.08 -12.31
N SER A 323 -3.46 7.46 -11.03
CA SER A 323 -2.74 8.70 -10.68
C SER A 323 -2.04 8.82 -9.33
N LYS A 324 -2.30 7.95 -8.35
CA LYS A 324 -1.64 8.08 -7.03
C LYS A 324 -1.09 6.76 -6.53
N SER A 325 0.05 6.85 -5.88
CA SER A 325 0.87 5.72 -5.39
C SER A 325 0.21 4.82 -4.34
N GLY A 326 -0.95 5.20 -3.78
CA GLY A 326 -1.54 4.47 -2.65
C GLY A 326 -0.70 4.54 -1.35
N LEU A 327 0.28 5.45 -1.28
CA LEU A 327 1.15 5.61 -0.11
C LEU A 327 0.63 6.64 0.90
N GLY A 328 -0.28 7.53 0.50
CA GLY A 328 -0.71 8.66 1.32
C GLY A 328 -1.33 8.25 2.66
N LEU A 329 -2.27 7.29 2.67
CA LEU A 329 -2.91 6.83 3.92
C LEU A 329 -1.97 5.94 4.76
N ALA A 330 -1.10 5.17 4.13
CA ALA A 330 -0.06 4.41 4.84
C ALA A 330 0.92 5.35 5.56
N MET A 331 1.31 6.45 4.91
CA MET A 331 2.14 7.50 5.51
C MET A 331 1.42 8.17 6.68
N VAL A 332 0.14 8.50 6.53
CA VAL A 332 -0.68 9.05 7.61
C VAL A 332 -0.67 8.12 8.83
N ALA A 333 -0.94 6.82 8.62
CA ALA A 333 -0.93 5.84 9.70
C ALA A 333 0.45 5.75 10.38
N LYS A 334 1.54 5.74 9.60
CA LYS A 334 2.90 5.73 10.13
C LYS A 334 3.19 6.97 10.97
N ILE A 335 2.97 8.17 10.44
CA ILE A 335 3.23 9.43 11.16
C ILE A 335 2.42 9.49 12.45
N ILE A 336 1.13 9.18 12.41
CA ILE A 336 0.28 9.19 13.61
C ILE A 336 0.76 8.17 14.64
N ASN A 337 1.18 6.98 14.23
CA ASN A 337 1.77 5.99 15.14
C ASN A 337 3.09 6.46 15.74
N ASP A 338 3.96 7.11 14.96
CA ASP A 338 5.23 7.68 15.41
C ASP A 338 5.00 8.81 16.44
N HIS A 339 3.84 9.50 16.38
CA HIS A 339 3.34 10.46 17.38
C HIS A 339 2.61 9.78 18.55
N ASN A 340 2.70 8.45 18.69
CA ASN A 340 1.96 7.67 19.66
C ASN A 340 0.44 7.84 19.60
N GLY A 341 -0.09 8.39 18.51
CA GLY A 341 -1.51 8.57 18.23
C GLY A 341 -2.18 7.32 17.67
N ILE A 342 -3.47 7.46 17.37
CA ILE A 342 -4.27 6.44 16.70
C ILE A 342 -5.09 7.12 15.61
N ILE A 343 -5.19 6.47 14.44
CA ILE A 343 -6.09 6.88 13.36
C ILE A 343 -7.13 5.79 13.11
N SER A 344 -8.36 6.20 12.89
CA SER A 344 -9.47 5.35 12.47
C SER A 344 -10.34 6.08 11.45
N PHE A 345 -11.32 5.40 10.88
CA PHE A 345 -12.28 6.01 9.96
C PHE A 345 -13.65 5.38 10.06
N GLU A 346 -14.65 6.17 9.67
CA GLU A 346 -16.03 5.76 9.44
C GLU A 346 -16.40 6.17 8.01
N THR A 347 -17.05 5.30 7.25
CA THR A 347 -17.39 5.58 5.86
C THR A 347 -18.71 4.95 5.46
N ASN A 348 -19.44 5.64 4.59
CA ASN A 348 -20.66 5.16 3.96
C ASN A 348 -20.80 5.80 2.56
N SER A 349 -21.95 5.64 1.92
CA SER A 349 -22.25 6.24 0.61
C SER A 349 -22.40 7.77 0.61
N GLU A 350 -22.41 8.41 1.78
CA GLU A 350 -22.58 9.86 1.95
C GLU A 350 -21.24 10.56 2.25
N GLY A 351 -20.17 9.79 2.49
CA GLY A 351 -18.84 10.34 2.71
C GLY A 351 -17.96 9.53 3.66
N THR A 352 -16.86 10.13 4.06
CA THR A 352 -15.88 9.54 4.98
C THR A 352 -15.58 10.48 6.14
N ILE A 353 -15.34 9.92 7.32
CA ILE A 353 -14.84 10.62 8.50
C ILE A 353 -13.54 9.95 8.90
N PHE A 354 -12.42 10.65 8.82
CA PHE A 354 -11.16 10.21 9.43
C PHE A 354 -11.09 10.79 10.86
N ILE A 355 -10.68 9.95 11.80
CA ILE A 355 -10.63 10.27 13.23
C ILE A 355 -9.20 10.03 13.70
N ILE A 356 -8.56 11.09 14.20
CA ILE A 356 -7.19 11.05 14.74
C ILE A 356 -7.26 11.35 16.22
N ASN A 357 -6.64 10.51 17.04
CA ASN A 357 -6.48 10.70 18.47
C ASN A 357 -5.02 10.94 18.81
N LEU A 358 -4.71 12.03 19.52
CA LEU A 358 -3.36 12.45 19.89
C LEU A 358 -3.23 12.65 21.40
N ALA A 359 -1.99 12.52 21.89
CA ALA A 359 -1.64 12.84 23.26
C ALA A 359 -1.55 14.36 23.47
N SER A 360 -1.93 14.84 24.65
CA SER A 360 -1.71 16.22 25.06
C SER A 360 -0.27 16.43 25.55
N ALA A 361 0.23 17.64 25.44
CA ALA A 361 1.55 18.03 25.93
C ALA A 361 1.63 18.18 27.47
N GLY A 362 0.55 17.96 28.20
CA GLY A 362 0.52 18.03 29.68
C GLY A 362 -0.87 18.22 30.21
#